data_02ac63111e83dc974fed9a72db65ecbd
#
_entry.id   02ac63111e83dc974fed9a72db65ecbd
#
_cell.length_a   1.000
_cell.length_b   1.000
_cell.length_c   1.000
_cell.angle_alpha   90.00
_cell.angle_beta   90.00
_cell.angle_gamma   90.00
#
_symmetry.space_group_name_H-M   'P 1'
#
loop_
_entity.id
_entity.type
_entity.pdbx_description
1 polymer ?
#
loop_
_entity_poly.entity_id
_entity_poly.type
_entity_poly.pdbx_seq_one_letter_code
_entity_poly.pdbx_strand_id
1 'polypeptide(L)'
;MVVLVTAQPVLPGAKNFVKALLAEAEKRGVPVTTVVQNYNPRRTSVVLGEDEKVLYGKGFILDTLCGKTYALSPRSFYQVNPVQTAVLYGLAVDAAHLTGKEVVLDAYCGIGTIGLTASDKARQVVGVEVNRDAVRDAIGNAKHNGVKNARFFAADATAWIREAADAGQKADVVFMDPPRE
;
A
#
# COMPACT_ATOMS: atom_id res chain seq x y z
N MET A 1 -10.75 -2.40 -9.91
CA MET A 1 -10.23 -1.09 -10.38
C MET A 1 -9.76 -1.20 -11.80
N VAL A 2 -10.02 -0.18 -12.61
CA VAL A 2 -9.47 -0.03 -13.98
C VAL A 2 -8.60 1.21 -14.01
N VAL A 3 -7.36 1.08 -14.50
CA VAL A 3 -6.43 2.20 -14.67
C VAL A 3 -6.13 2.37 -16.15
N LEU A 4 -6.43 3.54 -16.69
CA LEU A 4 -6.18 3.92 -18.06
C LEU A 4 -4.91 4.76 -18.14
N VAL A 5 -3.82 4.18 -18.63
CA VAL A 5 -2.58 4.92 -18.85
C VAL A 5 -2.64 5.61 -20.20
N THR A 6 -2.51 6.93 -20.21
CA THR A 6 -2.64 7.76 -21.43
C THR A 6 -1.43 8.63 -21.63
N ALA A 7 -1.04 8.81 -22.91
CA ALA A 7 0.05 9.70 -23.27
C ALA A 7 -0.39 11.19 -23.37
N GLN A 8 -1.67 11.47 -23.16
CA GLN A 8 -2.23 12.82 -23.15
C GLN A 8 -2.94 13.08 -21.82
N PRO A 9 -2.84 14.29 -21.28
CA PRO A 9 -3.46 14.62 -19.99
C PRO A 9 -4.99 14.66 -20.05
N VAL A 10 -5.54 14.84 -21.25
CA VAL A 10 -6.99 14.82 -21.50
C VAL A 10 -7.33 13.56 -22.29
N LEU A 11 -8.26 12.77 -21.77
CA LEU A 11 -8.86 11.63 -22.45
C LEU A 11 -10.16 12.08 -23.12
N PRO A 12 -10.19 12.31 -24.46
CA PRO A 12 -11.42 12.67 -25.16
C PRO A 12 -12.46 11.56 -25.00
N GLY A 13 -13.71 11.94 -24.73
CA GLY A 13 -14.80 10.98 -24.57
C GLY A 13 -14.77 10.14 -23.30
N ALA A 14 -13.95 10.50 -22.27
CA ALA A 14 -13.80 9.75 -21.04
C ALA A 14 -15.14 9.39 -20.37
N LYS A 15 -16.10 10.30 -20.34
CA LYS A 15 -17.43 10.04 -19.77
C LYS A 15 -18.19 8.95 -20.51
N ASN A 16 -18.16 8.97 -21.86
CA ASN A 16 -18.83 7.96 -22.69
C ASN A 16 -18.14 6.61 -22.57
N PHE A 17 -16.79 6.61 -22.55
CA PHE A 17 -16.00 5.41 -22.31
C PHE A 17 -16.35 4.75 -20.96
N VAL A 18 -16.33 5.53 -19.88
CA VAL A 18 -16.65 5.01 -18.53
C VAL A 18 -18.08 4.46 -18.50
N LYS A 19 -19.05 5.17 -19.09
CA LYS A 19 -20.45 4.69 -19.18
C LYS A 19 -20.54 3.35 -19.91
N ALA A 20 -19.88 3.22 -21.06
CA ALA A 20 -19.89 1.99 -21.83
C ALA A 20 -19.18 0.84 -21.10
N LEU A 21 -18.03 1.12 -20.46
CA LEU A 21 -17.28 0.17 -19.64
C LEU A 21 -18.13 -0.39 -18.49
N LEU A 22 -18.81 0.48 -17.74
CA LEU A 22 -19.64 0.07 -16.61
C LEU A 22 -20.84 -0.77 -17.07
N ALA A 23 -21.51 -0.38 -18.17
CA ALA A 23 -22.63 -1.12 -18.72
C ALA A 23 -22.21 -2.51 -19.21
N GLU A 24 -21.02 -2.64 -19.85
CA GLU A 24 -20.54 -3.95 -20.29
C GLU A 24 -20.04 -4.80 -19.14
N ALA A 25 -19.42 -4.21 -18.11
CA ALA A 25 -19.01 -4.90 -16.90
C ALA A 25 -20.21 -5.48 -16.14
N GLU A 26 -21.30 -4.70 -16.03
CA GLU A 26 -22.55 -5.15 -15.41
C GLU A 26 -23.15 -6.36 -16.14
N LYS A 27 -23.24 -6.31 -17.49
CA LYS A 27 -23.73 -7.42 -18.30
C LYS A 27 -22.92 -8.72 -18.10
N ARG A 28 -21.63 -8.58 -17.82
CA ARG A 28 -20.70 -9.71 -17.60
C ARG A 28 -20.60 -10.14 -16.14
N GLY A 29 -21.30 -9.47 -15.22
CA GLY A 29 -21.20 -9.75 -13.78
C GLY A 29 -19.81 -9.40 -13.19
N VAL A 30 -19.05 -8.50 -13.83
CA VAL A 30 -17.72 -8.07 -13.36
C VAL A 30 -17.85 -6.73 -12.65
N PRO A 31 -17.65 -6.66 -11.32
CA PRO A 31 -17.79 -5.40 -10.60
C PRO A 31 -16.62 -4.45 -10.90
N VAL A 32 -16.91 -3.29 -11.50
CA VAL A 32 -15.96 -2.18 -11.65
C VAL A 32 -16.33 -1.10 -10.65
N THR A 33 -15.54 -0.94 -9.59
CA THR A 33 -15.81 -0.02 -8.48
C THR A 33 -15.15 1.34 -8.65
N THR A 34 -14.08 1.42 -9.47
CA THR A 34 -13.38 2.66 -9.74
C THR A 34 -12.63 2.62 -11.08
N VAL A 35 -12.57 3.76 -11.75
CA VAL A 35 -11.80 3.99 -12.98
C VAL A 35 -10.93 5.22 -12.79
N VAL A 36 -9.63 5.06 -13.02
CA VAL A 36 -8.63 6.12 -12.89
C VAL A 36 -7.91 6.31 -14.21
N GLN A 37 -7.74 7.55 -14.64
CA GLN A 37 -6.80 7.91 -15.69
C GLN A 37 -5.46 8.24 -15.05
N ASN A 38 -4.38 7.59 -15.51
CA ASN A 38 -3.01 7.94 -15.18
C ASN A 38 -2.36 8.55 -16.45
N TYR A 39 -1.78 9.73 -16.31
CA TYR A 39 -1.06 10.38 -17.40
C TYR A 39 0.41 9.99 -17.36
N ASN A 40 0.86 9.31 -18.40
CA ASN A 40 2.27 8.97 -18.57
C ASN A 40 2.69 9.13 -20.05
N PRO A 41 3.32 10.25 -20.42
CA PRO A 41 3.84 10.47 -21.76
C PRO A 41 5.17 9.75 -22.04
N ARG A 42 5.80 9.18 -20.99
CA ARG A 42 7.14 8.57 -21.07
C ARG A 42 7.06 7.22 -21.80
N ARG A 43 8.07 6.93 -22.63
CA ARG A 43 8.27 5.61 -23.25
C ARG A 43 9.38 4.86 -22.53
N THR A 44 9.14 4.48 -21.30
CA THR A 44 10.09 3.79 -20.42
C THR A 44 9.42 2.55 -19.83
N SER A 45 10.17 1.76 -19.05
CA SER A 45 9.63 0.64 -18.28
C SER A 45 8.69 1.07 -17.13
N VAL A 46 8.70 2.35 -16.77
CA VAL A 46 7.79 2.90 -15.74
C VAL A 46 6.40 3.04 -16.34
N VAL A 47 5.48 2.20 -15.89
CA VAL A 47 4.11 2.11 -16.43
C VAL A 47 3.27 3.31 -16.02
N LEU A 48 3.32 3.74 -14.74
CA LEU A 48 2.49 4.82 -14.20
C LEU A 48 3.27 6.14 -14.12
N GLY A 49 2.64 7.19 -14.63
CA GLY A 49 3.11 8.57 -14.46
C GLY A 49 2.75 9.15 -13.08
N GLU A 50 3.06 10.42 -12.84
CA GLU A 50 2.84 11.07 -11.54
C GLU A 50 1.41 11.59 -11.37
N ASP A 51 0.78 11.99 -12.47
CA ASP A 51 -0.54 12.61 -12.44
C ASP A 51 -1.67 11.59 -12.65
N GLU A 52 -2.68 11.67 -11.79
CA GLU A 52 -3.84 10.81 -11.83
C GLU A 52 -5.14 11.62 -11.75
N LYS A 53 -6.16 11.12 -12.42
CA LYS A 53 -7.51 11.66 -12.40
C LYS A 53 -8.53 10.55 -12.20
N VAL A 54 -9.32 10.63 -11.14
CA VAL A 54 -10.44 9.73 -10.94
C VAL A 54 -11.54 10.06 -11.92
N LEU A 55 -11.90 9.10 -12.77
CA LEU A 55 -12.98 9.21 -13.75
C LEU A 55 -14.30 8.67 -13.21
N TYR A 56 -14.23 7.67 -12.30
CA TYR A 56 -15.38 7.05 -11.66
C TYR A 56 -14.97 6.41 -10.33
N GLY A 57 -15.86 6.44 -9.34
CA GLY A 57 -15.66 5.82 -8.04
C GLY A 57 -14.74 6.63 -7.12
N LYS A 58 -14.06 5.94 -6.22
CA LYS A 58 -13.25 6.56 -5.15
C LYS A 58 -11.76 6.75 -5.50
N GLY A 59 -11.28 6.19 -6.61
CA GLY A 59 -9.86 6.19 -6.98
C GLY A 59 -9.04 5.08 -6.29
N PHE A 60 -9.65 4.26 -5.47
CA PHE A 60 -9.02 3.12 -4.79
C PHE A 60 -9.99 1.96 -4.67
N ILE A 61 -9.48 0.77 -4.40
CA ILE A 61 -10.27 -0.40 -3.99
C ILE A 61 -9.95 -0.76 -2.54
N LEU A 62 -10.84 -1.51 -1.93
CA LEU A 62 -10.63 -2.08 -0.61
C LEU A 62 -10.39 -3.59 -0.76
N ASP A 63 -9.40 -4.08 -0.03
CA ASP A 63 -9.14 -5.51 0.11
C ASP A 63 -8.83 -5.85 1.56
N THR A 64 -9.01 -7.12 1.94
CA THR A 64 -8.81 -7.58 3.32
C THR A 64 -7.68 -8.62 3.35
N LEU A 65 -6.69 -8.37 4.20
CA LEU A 65 -5.56 -9.27 4.44
C LEU A 65 -5.27 -9.36 5.93
N CYS A 66 -5.10 -10.56 6.47
CA CYS A 66 -4.82 -10.80 7.89
C CYS A 66 -5.80 -10.08 8.85
N GLY A 67 -7.09 -10.03 8.49
CA GLY A 67 -8.13 -9.40 9.31
C GLY A 67 -8.17 -7.87 9.27
N LYS A 68 -7.32 -7.23 8.46
CA LYS A 68 -7.30 -5.77 8.28
C LYS A 68 -7.70 -5.39 6.87
N THR A 69 -8.38 -4.26 6.72
CA THR A 69 -8.82 -3.73 5.43
C THR A 69 -7.86 -2.67 4.93
N TYR A 70 -7.43 -2.79 3.69
CA TYR A 70 -6.48 -1.90 3.03
C TYR A 70 -7.12 -1.16 1.87
N ALA A 71 -6.94 0.14 1.81
CA ALA A 71 -7.22 0.94 0.63
C ALA A 71 -6.01 0.85 -0.31
N LEU A 72 -6.27 0.39 -1.53
CA LEU A 72 -5.25 0.16 -2.56
C LEU A 72 -5.43 1.19 -3.67
N SER A 73 -4.51 2.14 -3.77
CA SER A 73 -4.43 3.09 -4.88
C SER A 73 -3.80 2.44 -6.13
N PRO A 74 -3.86 3.06 -7.32
CA PRO A 74 -3.21 2.53 -8.52
C PRO A 74 -1.71 2.28 -8.37
N ARG A 75 -1.05 3.03 -7.48
CA ARG A 75 0.40 2.97 -7.22
C ARG A 75 0.79 2.10 -6.04
N SER A 76 -0.18 1.62 -5.26
CA SER A 76 0.10 0.74 -4.13
C SER A 76 0.67 -0.58 -4.61
N PHE A 77 1.86 -0.93 -4.12
CA PHE A 77 2.29 -2.33 -4.21
C PHE A 77 1.48 -3.16 -3.23
N TYR A 78 0.93 -4.24 -3.71
CA TYR A 78 0.17 -5.20 -2.90
C TYR A 78 0.43 -6.60 -3.41
N GLN A 79 0.59 -7.54 -2.50
CA GLN A 79 0.90 -8.94 -2.84
C GLN A 79 -0.24 -9.58 -3.63
N VAL A 80 0.10 -10.15 -4.80
CA VAL A 80 -0.90 -10.68 -5.75
C VAL A 80 -1.54 -12.02 -5.32
N ASN A 81 -0.94 -12.72 -4.34
CA ASN A 81 -1.48 -13.97 -3.81
C ASN A 81 -1.87 -13.79 -2.33
N PRO A 82 -3.08 -13.32 -2.03
CA PRO A 82 -3.48 -12.98 -0.66
C PRO A 82 -3.49 -14.19 0.27
N VAL A 83 -3.77 -15.39 -0.24
CA VAL A 83 -3.77 -16.62 0.57
C VAL A 83 -2.37 -16.94 1.08
N GLN A 84 -1.37 -16.95 0.19
CA GLN A 84 0.01 -17.22 0.58
C GLN A 84 0.62 -16.05 1.37
N THR A 85 0.23 -14.83 1.07
CA THR A 85 0.65 -13.66 1.83
C THR A 85 0.18 -13.72 3.28
N ALA A 86 -1.07 -14.12 3.51
CA ALA A 86 -1.59 -14.29 4.86
C ALA A 86 -0.81 -15.37 5.65
N VAL A 87 -0.44 -16.48 4.99
CA VAL A 87 0.40 -17.52 5.59
C VAL A 87 1.80 -16.97 5.92
N LEU A 88 2.44 -16.29 4.96
CA LEU A 88 3.77 -15.70 5.16
C LEU A 88 3.80 -14.69 6.30
N TYR A 89 2.83 -13.77 6.33
CA TYR A 89 2.76 -12.74 7.38
C TYR A 89 2.43 -13.35 8.74
N GLY A 90 1.57 -14.37 8.78
CA GLY A 90 1.31 -15.13 9.99
C GLY A 90 2.58 -15.76 10.55
N LEU A 91 3.34 -16.47 9.72
CA LEU A 91 4.61 -17.08 10.10
C LEU A 91 5.65 -16.04 10.58
N ALA A 92 5.75 -14.88 9.89
CA ALA A 92 6.66 -13.82 10.27
C ALA A 92 6.30 -13.23 11.65
N VAL A 93 5.02 -12.96 11.90
CA VAL A 93 4.53 -12.43 13.18
C VAL A 93 4.69 -13.47 14.31
N ASP A 94 4.47 -14.74 14.04
CA ASP A 94 4.65 -15.81 15.03
C ASP A 94 6.13 -16.03 15.37
N ALA A 95 7.02 -15.98 14.35
CA ALA A 95 8.47 -16.05 14.55
C ALA A 95 9.04 -14.85 15.34
N ALA A 96 8.36 -13.73 15.32
CA ALA A 96 8.74 -12.55 16.09
C ALA A 96 8.44 -12.66 17.60
N HIS A 97 7.67 -13.66 18.05
CA HIS A 97 7.31 -13.91 19.45
C HIS A 97 6.84 -12.66 20.21
N LEU A 98 6.00 -11.83 19.56
CA LEU A 98 5.53 -10.58 20.13
C LEU A 98 4.63 -10.81 21.37
N THR A 99 4.90 -10.06 22.45
CA THR A 99 4.21 -10.16 23.75
C THR A 99 3.40 -8.90 24.10
N GLY A 100 3.38 -7.90 23.22
CA GLY A 100 2.77 -6.59 23.46
C GLY A 100 3.73 -5.56 24.07
N LYS A 101 5.01 -5.89 24.23
CA LYS A 101 6.03 -5.00 24.79
C LYS A 101 7.03 -4.50 23.76
N GLU A 102 7.10 -5.13 22.61
CA GLU A 102 8.12 -4.94 21.60
C GLU A 102 7.82 -3.71 20.72
N VAL A 103 8.89 -3.02 20.32
CA VAL A 103 8.92 -2.07 19.21
C VAL A 103 9.29 -2.84 17.95
N VAL A 104 8.39 -2.85 17.01
CA VAL A 104 8.58 -3.47 15.69
C VAL A 104 8.94 -2.40 14.67
N LEU A 105 10.03 -2.59 13.94
CA LEU A 105 10.38 -1.84 12.76
C LEU A 105 9.96 -2.62 11.51
N ASP A 106 9.13 -2.03 10.68
CA ASP A 106 8.75 -2.51 9.33
C ASP A 106 9.52 -1.67 8.30
N ALA A 107 10.68 -2.16 7.91
CA ALA A 107 11.54 -1.51 6.93
C ALA A 107 11.07 -1.87 5.51
N TYR A 108 10.97 -0.86 4.64
CA TYR A 108 10.35 -0.96 3.31
C TYR A 108 8.85 -1.29 3.38
N CYS A 109 8.14 -0.64 4.31
CA CYS A 109 6.81 -1.05 4.73
C CYS A 109 5.70 -0.91 3.67
N GLY A 110 5.95 -0.23 2.54
CA GLY A 110 4.93 0.04 1.52
C GLY A 110 3.70 0.71 2.13
N ILE A 111 2.53 0.12 1.92
CA ILE A 111 1.25 0.59 2.49
C ILE A 111 1.00 0.06 3.91
N GLY A 112 2.02 -0.50 4.55
CA GLY A 112 2.01 -0.92 5.95
C GLY A 112 1.44 -2.31 6.23
N THR A 113 1.41 -3.22 5.25
CA THR A 113 0.68 -4.50 5.39
C THR A 113 1.27 -5.40 6.48
N ILE A 114 2.59 -5.56 6.55
CA ILE A 114 3.25 -6.41 7.56
C ILE A 114 3.15 -5.76 8.94
N GLY A 115 3.55 -4.50 9.04
CA GLY A 115 3.55 -3.77 10.31
C GLY A 115 2.15 -3.66 10.92
N LEU A 116 1.12 -3.39 10.11
CA LEU A 116 -0.26 -3.34 10.61
C LEU A 116 -0.77 -4.72 11.03
N THR A 117 -0.34 -5.81 10.37
CA THR A 117 -0.65 -7.17 10.81
C THR A 117 -0.01 -7.46 12.18
N ALA A 118 1.22 -7.01 12.42
CA ALA A 118 1.92 -7.18 13.69
C ALA A 118 1.39 -6.27 14.82
N SER A 119 0.68 -5.19 14.47
CA SER A 119 0.29 -4.13 15.43
C SER A 119 -0.56 -4.62 16.60
N ASP A 120 -1.35 -5.67 16.40
CA ASP A 120 -2.22 -6.22 17.45
C ASP A 120 -1.43 -6.94 18.57
N LYS A 121 -0.19 -7.37 18.26
CA LYS A 121 0.70 -8.09 19.19
C LYS A 121 1.92 -7.26 19.59
N ALA A 122 2.11 -6.04 19.07
CA ALA A 122 3.25 -5.17 19.36
C ALA A 122 2.86 -3.99 20.26
N ARG A 123 3.80 -3.49 21.06
CA ARG A 123 3.65 -2.22 21.78
C ARG A 123 3.59 -1.04 20.81
N GLN A 124 4.46 -1.04 19.81
CA GLN A 124 4.57 0.00 18.80
C GLN A 124 5.08 -0.58 17.50
N VAL A 125 4.56 -0.07 16.38
CA VAL A 125 5.06 -0.32 15.04
C VAL A 125 5.61 0.97 14.46
N VAL A 126 6.79 0.90 13.87
CA VAL A 126 7.41 1.97 13.11
C VAL A 126 7.60 1.47 11.68
N GLY A 127 6.91 2.08 10.72
CA GLY A 127 7.07 1.78 9.30
C GLY A 127 7.93 2.82 8.61
N VAL A 128 8.85 2.39 7.76
CA VAL A 128 9.71 3.27 6.97
C VAL A 128 9.62 2.89 5.50
N GLU A 129 9.34 3.87 4.65
CA GLU A 129 9.13 3.69 3.21
C GLU A 129 9.58 4.96 2.47
N VAL A 130 10.28 4.79 1.36
CA VAL A 130 10.77 5.92 0.56
C VAL A 130 9.66 6.60 -0.24
N ASN A 131 8.66 5.85 -0.65
CA ASN A 131 7.53 6.34 -1.44
C ASN A 131 6.51 7.07 -0.54
N ARG A 132 6.45 8.39 -0.67
CA ARG A 132 5.53 9.24 0.12
C ARG A 132 4.05 8.91 -0.07
N ASP A 133 3.65 8.45 -1.25
CA ASP A 133 2.27 8.06 -1.52
C ASP A 133 1.92 6.77 -0.75
N ALA A 134 2.84 5.79 -0.74
CA ALA A 134 2.68 4.57 0.03
C ALA A 134 2.62 4.85 1.54
N VAL A 135 3.44 5.77 2.05
CA VAL A 135 3.39 6.22 3.46
C VAL A 135 2.04 6.87 3.80
N ARG A 136 1.52 7.72 2.91
CA ARG A 136 0.19 8.31 3.09
C ARG A 136 -0.90 7.24 3.13
N ASP A 137 -0.82 6.26 2.25
CA ASP A 137 -1.74 5.13 2.23
C ASP A 137 -1.62 4.26 3.48
N ALA A 138 -0.39 4.01 3.99
CA ALA A 138 -0.14 3.30 5.26
C ALA A 138 -0.78 4.00 6.46
N ILE A 139 -0.63 5.32 6.56
CA ILE A 139 -1.27 6.14 7.60
C ILE A 139 -2.81 6.04 7.49
N GLY A 140 -3.34 6.13 6.27
CA GLY A 140 -4.77 5.97 5.99
C GLY A 140 -5.29 4.59 6.39
N ASN A 141 -4.54 3.53 6.06
CA ASN A 141 -4.85 2.15 6.41
C ASN A 141 -4.81 1.92 7.92
N ALA A 142 -3.81 2.46 8.63
CA ALA A 142 -3.77 2.41 10.10
C ALA A 142 -5.02 3.05 10.72
N LYS A 143 -5.38 4.24 10.25
CA LYS A 143 -6.58 4.95 10.72
C LYS A 143 -7.87 4.18 10.41
N HIS A 144 -7.98 3.62 9.21
CA HIS A 144 -9.15 2.85 8.78
C HIS A 144 -9.36 1.61 9.66
N ASN A 145 -8.28 0.96 10.08
CA ASN A 145 -8.30 -0.23 10.95
C ASN A 145 -8.28 0.10 12.45
N GLY A 146 -8.36 1.38 12.84
CA GLY A 146 -8.33 1.80 14.25
C GLY A 146 -6.99 1.55 14.94
N VAL A 147 -5.90 1.31 14.20
CA VAL A 147 -4.56 1.08 14.75
C VAL A 147 -3.97 2.39 15.23
N LYS A 148 -3.65 2.49 16.53
CA LYS A 148 -3.17 3.72 17.20
C LYS A 148 -1.69 3.66 17.55
N ASN A 149 -1.10 2.48 17.53
CA ASN A 149 0.28 2.21 17.94
C ASN A 149 1.25 2.09 16.75
N ALA A 150 0.83 2.45 15.51
CA ALA A 150 1.66 2.48 14.33
C ALA A 150 2.00 3.93 13.93
N ARG A 151 3.26 4.15 13.51
CA ARG A 151 3.76 5.41 12.92
C ARG A 151 4.54 5.10 11.66
N PHE A 152 4.40 5.97 10.65
CA PHE A 152 5.04 5.77 9.34
C PHE A 152 5.84 6.99 8.95
N PHE A 153 7.03 6.75 8.37
CA PHE A 153 7.99 7.77 7.97
C PHE A 153 8.37 7.62 6.50
N ALA A 154 8.35 8.74 5.78
CA ALA A 154 8.78 8.79 4.39
C ALA A 154 10.29 9.05 4.35
N ALA A 155 11.09 7.99 4.26
CA ALA A 155 12.56 8.06 4.27
C ALA A 155 13.16 6.83 3.57
N ASP A 156 14.42 6.94 3.16
CA ASP A 156 15.23 5.78 2.83
C ASP A 156 15.42 4.92 4.10
N ALA A 157 15.07 3.64 4.03
CA ALA A 157 15.08 2.76 5.20
C ALA A 157 16.49 2.58 5.77
N THR A 158 17.51 2.50 4.92
CA THR A 158 18.91 2.35 5.36
C THR A 158 19.41 3.59 6.08
N ALA A 159 19.15 4.77 5.52
CA ALA A 159 19.53 6.04 6.14
C ALA A 159 18.77 6.23 7.48
N TRP A 160 17.48 5.98 7.49
CA TRP A 160 16.65 6.11 8.69
C TRP A 160 17.11 5.20 9.82
N ILE A 161 17.44 3.92 9.52
CA ILE A 161 17.93 2.95 10.51
C ILE A 161 19.26 3.44 11.13
N ARG A 162 20.17 3.99 10.33
CA ARG A 162 21.44 4.55 10.84
C ARG A 162 21.20 5.74 11.76
N GLU A 163 20.39 6.70 11.33
CA GLU A 163 20.05 7.89 12.13
C GLU A 163 19.36 7.50 13.44
N ALA A 164 18.44 6.54 13.40
CA ALA A 164 17.75 6.04 14.59
C ALA A 164 18.73 5.34 15.55
N ALA A 165 19.68 4.55 15.04
CA ALA A 165 20.70 3.89 15.85
C ALA A 165 21.66 4.91 16.49
N ASP A 166 22.11 5.93 15.74
CA ASP A 166 22.94 7.01 16.24
C ASP A 166 22.22 7.84 17.33
N ALA A 167 20.90 7.99 17.22
CA ALA A 167 20.05 8.60 18.24
C ALA A 167 19.73 7.67 19.44
N GLY A 168 20.29 6.46 19.47
CA GLY A 168 20.07 5.49 20.55
C GLY A 168 18.68 4.84 20.53
N GLN A 169 17.92 4.97 19.45
CA GLN A 169 16.64 4.27 19.29
C GLN A 169 16.87 2.78 19.03
N LYS A 170 15.97 1.96 19.57
CA LYS A 170 16.06 0.50 19.43
C LYS A 170 14.73 -0.06 18.94
N ALA A 171 14.78 -1.02 18.04
CA ALA A 171 13.69 -1.92 17.70
C ALA A 171 14.01 -3.31 18.29
N ASP A 172 13.00 -3.97 18.83
CA ASP A 172 13.13 -5.33 19.37
C ASP A 172 13.00 -6.36 18.23
N VAL A 173 12.21 -6.03 17.20
CA VAL A 173 11.99 -6.85 16.01
C VAL A 173 12.07 -5.98 14.77
N VAL A 174 12.68 -6.49 13.70
CA VAL A 174 12.73 -5.84 12.39
C VAL A 174 12.17 -6.78 11.33
N PHE A 175 11.13 -6.34 10.63
CA PHE A 175 10.70 -6.94 9.37
C PHE A 175 11.38 -6.22 8.21
N MET A 176 11.93 -6.97 7.28
CA MET A 176 12.62 -6.45 6.09
C MET A 176 12.14 -7.18 4.84
N ASP A 177 11.56 -6.42 3.92
CA ASP A 177 11.20 -6.89 2.58
C ASP A 177 11.71 -5.87 1.53
N PRO A 178 13.04 -5.78 1.33
CA PRO A 178 13.65 -4.81 0.43
C PRO A 178 13.29 -5.12 -1.03
N PRO A 179 13.23 -4.09 -1.91
CA PRO A 179 13.07 -4.28 -3.34
C PRO A 179 14.23 -5.12 -3.90
N ARG A 180 13.96 -5.86 -4.96
CA ARG A 180 15.02 -6.57 -5.71
C ARG A 180 15.84 -5.55 -6.50
N GLU A 181 17.16 -5.76 -6.58
CA GLU A 181 18.07 -5.03 -7.46
C GLU A 181 17.84 -5.38 -8.93
#